data_ae541c0df3352cde00f86391c18fe1ba
#
_entry.id   ae541c0df3352cde00f86391c18fe1ba
#
_cell.length_a   1.000
_cell.length_b   1.000
_cell.length_c   1.000
_cell.angle_alpha   90.00
_cell.angle_beta   90.00
_cell.angle_gamma   90.00
#
_symmetry.space_group_name_H-M   'P 1'
#
loop_
_entity.id
_entity.type
_entity.pdbx_description
1 polymer ?
#
loop_
_entity_poly.entity_id
_entity_poly.type
_entity_poly.pdbx_seq_one_letter_code
_entity_poly.pdbx_strand_id
1 'polypeptide(L)'
;MNNIIQKTHFLDSLRSFLYGLLEAGWQTFAFIVAIRYFQADTNFKSLIAAAGPIGFLITPLSLYFFAGKKILASSAASLIYFLTAAFLLASVSANSLFVFGSFVILSLIINVQKGPVLLDIYTTNYPPNQRGHYMKYPNVLSAVSAILFGFIGGKFLDANIENYTIVFIVMAIVAFAAGLIVKAIPSEPFSRDNIGNPFQSISLIWKDKLFGSMLGAWMILGIGNLICLPIRYEYLANPEYGLDINNTQIALIMIAIPAVAKILSTFLWANLFDKLKLITTRNLNNWFFLLSVILFFLSDNLILISIASACQGIALGGGKIFWNLWVTKIASAKKVSSYMSVHMALTGIRGSFAPFLGYAILVSSSPLTVAIIGSLLILNSILMFEQYKNHPRLANNGN
;
A
#
# COMPACT_ATOMS: atom_id res chain seq x y z
N MET A 1 33.26 2.23 0.14
CA MET A 1 32.04 1.43 0.34
C MET A 1 31.27 1.84 1.60
N ASN A 2 31.87 1.85 2.82
CA ASN A 2 31.18 2.26 4.06
C ASN A 2 30.54 3.65 3.99
N ASN A 3 31.19 4.63 3.35
CA ASN A 3 30.66 6.00 3.25
C ASN A 3 29.36 6.08 2.39
N ILE A 4 29.26 5.32 1.27
CA ILE A 4 28.07 5.26 0.43
C ILE A 4 26.89 4.65 1.20
N ILE A 5 27.16 3.53 1.91
CA ILE A 5 26.14 2.84 2.71
C ILE A 5 25.59 3.77 3.79
N GLN A 6 26.47 4.39 4.57
CA GLN A 6 26.06 5.30 5.67
C GLN A 6 25.31 6.51 5.15
N LYS A 7 25.80 7.15 4.07
CA LYS A 7 25.12 8.29 3.44
C LYS A 7 23.75 7.91 2.91
N THR A 8 23.64 6.76 2.21
CA THR A 8 22.36 6.25 1.72
C THR A 8 21.40 5.99 2.85
N HIS A 9 21.85 5.30 3.91
CA HIS A 9 21.02 4.97 5.06
C HIS A 9 20.51 6.21 5.81
N PHE A 10 21.36 7.20 6.03
CA PHE A 10 20.98 8.46 6.68
C PHE A 10 19.95 9.24 5.85
N LEU A 11 20.23 9.45 4.56
CA LEU A 11 19.34 10.21 3.67
C LEU A 11 18.02 9.46 3.44
N ASP A 12 18.05 8.14 3.31
CA ASP A 12 16.83 7.34 3.15
C ASP A 12 15.99 7.31 4.42
N SER A 13 16.62 7.31 5.59
CA SER A 13 15.91 7.43 6.88
C SER A 13 15.16 8.76 6.99
N LEU A 14 15.82 9.87 6.62
CA LEU A 14 15.20 11.20 6.63
C LEU A 14 14.07 11.30 5.58
N ARG A 15 14.31 10.83 4.34
CA ARG A 15 13.28 10.73 3.31
C ARG A 15 12.08 9.89 3.76
N SER A 16 12.33 8.77 4.43
CA SER A 16 11.27 7.86 4.90
C SER A 16 10.44 8.47 6.02
N PHE A 17 11.05 9.25 6.91
CA PHE A 17 10.32 10.05 7.88
C PHE A 17 9.36 11.02 7.17
N LEU A 18 9.82 11.76 6.17
CA LEU A 18 8.96 12.65 5.38
C LEU A 18 7.88 11.87 4.61
N TYR A 19 8.21 10.70 4.09
CA TYR A 19 7.24 9.88 3.37
C TYR A 19 6.08 9.38 4.24
N GLY A 20 6.31 9.12 5.53
CA GLY A 20 5.23 8.71 6.44
C GLY A 20 4.15 9.78 6.60
N LEU A 21 4.52 11.07 6.57
CA LEU A 21 3.53 12.16 6.58
C LEU A 21 2.66 12.12 5.32
N LEU A 22 3.28 11.92 4.15
CA LEU A 22 2.55 11.79 2.88
C LEU A 22 1.60 10.59 2.88
N GLU A 23 2.08 9.44 3.36
CA GLU A 23 1.29 8.21 3.43
C GLU A 23 0.03 8.41 4.29
N ALA A 24 0.15 9.01 5.46
CA ALA A 24 -0.97 9.34 6.32
C ALA A 24 -1.98 10.29 5.66
N GLY A 25 -1.48 11.33 4.98
CA GLY A 25 -2.31 12.28 4.27
C GLY A 25 -3.15 11.65 3.17
N TRP A 26 -2.54 10.83 2.32
CA TRP A 26 -3.27 10.16 1.25
C TRP A 26 -4.21 9.06 1.74
N GLN A 27 -3.77 8.25 2.69
CA GLN A 27 -4.60 7.15 3.17
C GLN A 27 -5.81 7.62 3.94
N THR A 28 -5.73 8.75 4.66
CA THR A 28 -6.80 9.17 5.56
C THR A 28 -7.37 10.54 5.18
N PHE A 29 -6.55 11.57 5.09
CA PHE A 29 -7.09 12.92 4.91
C PHE A 29 -7.68 13.17 3.54
N ALA A 30 -7.17 12.52 2.48
CA ALA A 30 -7.78 12.59 1.17
C ALA A 30 -9.24 12.08 1.18
N PHE A 31 -9.51 10.99 1.92
CA PHE A 31 -10.87 10.45 2.09
C PHE A 31 -11.73 11.35 2.98
N ILE A 32 -11.23 11.78 4.13
CA ILE A 32 -11.96 12.66 5.04
C ILE A 32 -12.42 13.95 4.30
N VAL A 33 -11.51 14.58 3.57
CA VAL A 33 -11.80 15.80 2.81
C VAL A 33 -12.79 15.54 1.67
N ALA A 34 -12.62 14.44 0.94
CA ALA A 34 -13.55 14.04 -0.11
C ALA A 34 -14.97 13.77 0.45
N ILE A 35 -15.07 13.12 1.60
CA ILE A 35 -16.36 12.78 2.23
C ILE A 35 -17.00 14.01 2.87
N ARG A 36 -16.29 14.71 3.75
CA ARG A 36 -16.87 15.73 4.64
C ARG A 36 -16.92 17.12 4.03
N TYR A 37 -15.87 17.52 3.33
CA TYR A 37 -15.80 18.88 2.78
C TYR A 37 -16.43 18.97 1.39
N PHE A 38 -16.01 18.09 0.47
CA PHE A 38 -16.49 18.13 -0.90
C PHE A 38 -17.76 17.30 -1.13
N GLN A 39 -18.16 16.43 -0.20
CA GLN A 39 -19.29 15.51 -0.37
C GLN A 39 -19.22 14.76 -1.71
N ALA A 40 -18.01 14.29 -2.04
CA ALA A 40 -17.68 13.68 -3.32
C ALA A 40 -18.58 12.47 -3.61
N ASP A 41 -18.91 12.29 -4.88
CA ASP A 41 -19.62 11.09 -5.33
C ASP A 41 -18.78 9.82 -5.18
N THR A 42 -19.43 8.67 -5.28
CA THR A 42 -18.80 7.36 -5.08
C THR A 42 -17.74 7.05 -6.14
N ASN A 43 -17.89 7.56 -7.37
CA ASN A 43 -16.89 7.35 -8.42
C ASN A 43 -15.59 8.07 -8.09
N PHE A 44 -15.69 9.29 -7.61
CA PHE A 44 -14.52 10.09 -7.22
C PHE A 44 -13.78 9.46 -6.05
N LYS A 45 -14.50 9.01 -5.01
CA LYS A 45 -13.93 8.31 -3.84
C LYS A 45 -13.30 6.98 -4.26
N SER A 46 -13.94 6.25 -5.18
CA SER A 46 -13.38 5.03 -5.77
C SER A 46 -12.07 5.28 -6.52
N LEU A 47 -11.99 6.36 -7.29
CA LEU A 47 -10.77 6.77 -7.99
C LEU A 47 -9.63 7.11 -7.03
N ILE A 48 -9.90 7.80 -5.91
CA ILE A 48 -8.89 8.05 -4.87
C ILE A 48 -8.34 6.72 -4.33
N ALA A 49 -9.22 5.76 -4.03
CA ALA A 49 -8.80 4.43 -3.56
C ALA A 49 -8.01 3.64 -4.61
N ALA A 50 -8.39 3.76 -5.88
CA ALA A 50 -7.79 3.06 -7.01
C ALA A 50 -6.49 3.72 -7.53
N ALA A 51 -6.18 4.96 -7.14
CA ALA A 51 -5.09 5.75 -7.71
C ALA A 51 -3.72 5.06 -7.58
N GLY A 52 -3.39 4.53 -6.39
CA GLY A 52 -2.15 3.76 -6.19
C GLY A 52 -2.05 2.53 -7.09
N PRO A 53 -3.04 1.62 -7.07
CA PRO A 53 -3.13 0.49 -7.99
C PRO A 53 -3.04 0.85 -9.48
N ILE A 54 -3.72 1.90 -9.93
CA ILE A 54 -3.59 2.43 -11.30
C ILE A 54 -2.13 2.83 -11.57
N GLY A 55 -1.47 3.46 -10.59
CA GLY A 55 -0.05 3.77 -10.68
C GLY A 55 0.82 2.53 -10.93
N PHE A 56 0.53 1.40 -10.30
CA PHE A 56 1.26 0.14 -10.56
C PHE A 56 1.13 -0.35 -12.00
N LEU A 57 0.01 -0.13 -12.67
CA LEU A 57 -0.16 -0.51 -14.09
C LEU A 57 0.70 0.36 -15.01
N ILE A 58 0.95 1.61 -14.62
CA ILE A 58 1.76 2.55 -15.40
C ILE A 58 3.27 2.36 -15.14
N THR A 59 3.64 1.70 -14.05
CA THR A 59 5.04 1.55 -13.63
C THR A 59 5.97 0.99 -14.73
N PRO A 60 5.63 -0.05 -15.50
CA PRO A 60 6.52 -0.54 -16.56
C PRO A 60 6.85 0.54 -17.61
N LEU A 61 5.88 1.40 -17.94
CA LEU A 61 6.07 2.47 -18.90
C LEU A 61 7.01 3.57 -18.35
N SER A 62 6.82 3.97 -17.09
CA SER A 62 7.67 4.97 -16.45
C SER A 62 9.12 4.51 -16.31
N LEU A 63 9.33 3.24 -15.93
CA LEU A 63 10.67 2.66 -15.83
C LEU A 63 11.36 2.58 -17.19
N TYR A 64 10.63 2.19 -18.24
CA TYR A 64 11.16 2.18 -19.61
C TYR A 64 11.61 3.57 -20.06
N PHE A 65 10.84 4.61 -19.72
CA PHE A 65 11.19 6.00 -19.99
C PHE A 65 12.48 6.42 -19.29
N PHE A 66 12.60 6.18 -17.97
CA PHE A 66 13.81 6.54 -17.21
C PHE A 66 15.06 5.81 -17.71
N ALA A 67 14.94 4.51 -17.96
CA ALA A 67 16.05 3.71 -18.49
C ALA A 67 16.49 4.17 -19.88
N GLY A 68 15.55 4.56 -20.74
CA GLY A 68 15.84 5.11 -22.07
C GLY A 68 16.63 6.39 -22.06
N LYS A 69 16.49 7.19 -21.02
CA LYS A 69 17.18 8.48 -20.84
C LYS A 69 18.49 8.37 -20.06
N LYS A 70 18.86 7.19 -19.55
CA LYS A 70 20.04 6.96 -18.69
C LYS A 70 20.10 7.91 -17.50
N ILE A 71 18.95 8.22 -16.90
CA ILE A 71 18.83 9.13 -15.76
C ILE A 71 19.33 8.39 -14.51
N LEU A 72 20.05 9.08 -13.62
CA LEU A 72 20.43 8.55 -12.30
C LEU A 72 19.17 8.15 -11.53
N ALA A 73 19.19 6.99 -10.87
CA ALA A 73 18.03 6.50 -10.10
C ALA A 73 17.58 7.53 -9.04
N SER A 74 18.51 8.19 -8.35
CA SER A 74 18.20 9.27 -7.40
C SER A 74 17.53 10.48 -8.06
N SER A 75 17.94 10.85 -9.28
CA SER A 75 17.32 11.95 -10.04
C SER A 75 15.92 11.59 -10.52
N ALA A 76 15.70 10.34 -10.97
CA ALA A 76 14.37 9.86 -11.34
C ALA A 76 13.42 9.87 -10.13
N ALA A 77 13.86 9.36 -8.97
CA ALA A 77 13.08 9.40 -7.74
C ALA A 77 12.80 10.84 -7.28
N SER A 78 13.78 11.75 -7.41
CA SER A 78 13.62 13.18 -7.10
C SER A 78 12.57 13.84 -7.99
N LEU A 79 12.59 13.58 -9.30
CA LEU A 79 11.57 14.09 -10.23
C LEU A 79 10.16 13.62 -9.86
N ILE A 80 10.01 12.35 -9.48
CA ILE A 80 8.73 11.80 -9.02
C ILE A 80 8.23 12.57 -7.79
N TYR A 81 9.09 12.84 -6.80
CA TYR A 81 8.71 13.62 -5.62
C TYR A 81 8.38 15.08 -5.95
N PHE A 82 9.11 15.72 -6.86
CA PHE A 82 8.80 17.10 -7.29
C PHE A 82 7.47 17.19 -8.04
N LEU A 83 7.16 16.22 -8.91
CA LEU A 83 5.85 16.15 -9.57
C LEU A 83 4.74 15.87 -8.55
N THR A 84 4.99 15.00 -7.57
CA THR A 84 4.07 14.76 -6.45
C THR A 84 3.78 16.06 -5.68
N ALA A 85 4.82 16.83 -5.35
CA ALA A 85 4.70 18.13 -4.68
C ALA A 85 3.90 19.13 -5.50
N ALA A 86 4.17 19.22 -6.79
CA ALA A 86 3.45 20.11 -7.70
C ALA A 86 1.96 19.75 -7.78
N PHE A 87 1.61 18.46 -7.89
CA PHE A 87 0.21 18.04 -7.91
C PHE A 87 -0.48 18.25 -6.56
N LEU A 88 0.19 17.99 -5.43
CA LEU A 88 -0.38 18.30 -4.11
C LEU A 88 -0.63 19.79 -3.92
N LEU A 89 0.27 20.65 -4.39
CA LEU A 89 0.05 22.10 -4.36
C LEU A 89 -1.09 22.52 -5.29
N ALA A 90 -1.15 21.93 -6.49
CA ALA A 90 -2.23 22.19 -7.44
C ALA A 90 -3.60 21.72 -6.90
N SER A 91 -3.65 20.70 -6.06
CA SER A 91 -4.91 20.19 -5.50
C SER A 91 -5.66 21.21 -4.64
N VAL A 92 -4.96 22.20 -4.09
CA VAL A 92 -5.53 23.27 -3.26
C VAL A 92 -5.59 24.64 -3.97
N SER A 93 -5.34 24.68 -5.28
CA SER A 93 -5.34 25.93 -6.06
C SER A 93 -6.72 26.51 -6.31
N ALA A 94 -7.77 25.73 -6.16
CA ALA A 94 -9.15 26.16 -6.26
C ALA A 94 -10.05 25.33 -5.34
N ASN A 95 -11.08 25.95 -4.79
CA ASN A 95 -12.09 25.28 -3.96
C ASN A 95 -13.07 24.50 -4.85
N SER A 96 -12.60 23.39 -5.44
CA SER A 96 -13.36 22.57 -6.37
C SER A 96 -13.01 21.09 -6.16
N LEU A 97 -14.03 20.23 -6.04
CA LEU A 97 -13.85 18.77 -5.99
C LEU A 97 -13.04 18.27 -7.17
N PHE A 98 -13.32 18.77 -8.38
CA PHE A 98 -12.63 18.32 -9.58
C PHE A 98 -11.12 18.65 -9.53
N VAL A 99 -10.75 19.85 -9.09
CA VAL A 99 -9.35 20.26 -8.95
C VAL A 99 -8.68 19.46 -7.83
N PHE A 100 -9.28 19.45 -6.63
CA PHE A 100 -8.74 18.71 -5.49
C PHE A 100 -8.53 17.24 -5.83
N GLY A 101 -9.58 16.55 -6.24
CA GLY A 101 -9.54 15.12 -6.44
C GLY A 101 -8.65 14.70 -7.60
N SER A 102 -8.71 15.40 -8.75
CA SER A 102 -7.87 15.08 -9.90
C SER A 102 -6.38 15.18 -9.57
N PHE A 103 -5.96 16.24 -8.89
CA PHE A 103 -4.55 16.42 -8.53
C PHE A 103 -4.10 15.53 -7.38
N VAL A 104 -4.97 15.19 -6.42
CA VAL A 104 -4.67 14.17 -5.41
C VAL A 104 -4.47 12.80 -6.07
N ILE A 105 -5.37 12.40 -6.99
CA ILE A 105 -5.25 11.14 -7.74
C ILE A 105 -3.94 11.12 -8.55
N LEU A 106 -3.63 12.18 -9.29
CA LEU A 106 -2.38 12.29 -10.06
C LEU A 106 -1.15 12.21 -9.14
N SER A 107 -1.19 12.87 -7.96
CA SER A 107 -0.10 12.80 -6.99
C SER A 107 0.17 11.37 -6.51
N LEU A 108 -0.89 10.58 -6.27
CA LEU A 108 -0.80 9.18 -5.88
C LEU A 108 -0.24 8.29 -7.00
N ILE A 109 -0.76 8.44 -8.23
CA ILE A 109 -0.32 7.69 -9.42
C ILE A 109 1.18 7.90 -9.67
N ILE A 110 1.62 9.15 -9.61
CA ILE A 110 3.03 9.50 -9.81
C ILE A 110 3.90 9.00 -8.65
N ASN A 111 3.45 9.18 -7.41
CA ASN A 111 4.24 8.82 -6.25
C ASN A 111 4.59 7.32 -6.18
N VAL A 112 3.70 6.45 -6.64
CA VAL A 112 3.91 4.98 -6.66
C VAL A 112 5.12 4.61 -7.52
N GLN A 113 5.43 5.39 -8.58
CA GLN A 113 6.54 5.12 -9.50
C GLN A 113 7.92 5.13 -8.83
N LYS A 114 8.07 5.77 -7.66
CA LYS A 114 9.34 5.80 -6.92
C LYS A 114 9.75 4.43 -6.36
N GLY A 115 8.81 3.52 -6.13
CA GLY A 115 9.07 2.24 -5.47
C GLY A 115 10.18 1.42 -6.14
N PRO A 116 10.05 1.05 -7.41
CA PRO A 116 11.09 0.33 -8.16
C PRO A 116 12.39 1.11 -8.29
N VAL A 117 12.31 2.44 -8.43
CA VAL A 117 13.50 3.30 -8.56
C VAL A 117 14.31 3.33 -7.26
N LEU A 118 13.64 3.42 -6.10
CA LEU A 118 14.31 3.32 -4.80
C LEU A 118 14.86 1.91 -4.56
N LEU A 119 14.16 0.87 -5.02
CA LEU A 119 14.65 -0.49 -4.92
C LEU A 119 15.97 -0.68 -5.68
N ASP A 120 16.11 -0.07 -6.86
CA ASP A 120 17.36 -0.06 -7.62
C ASP A 120 18.51 0.57 -6.82
N ILE A 121 18.28 1.73 -6.19
CA ILE A 121 19.26 2.36 -5.28
C ILE A 121 19.65 1.43 -4.13
N TYR A 122 18.68 0.74 -3.49
CA TYR A 122 18.98 -0.15 -2.37
C TYR A 122 19.73 -1.40 -2.80
N THR A 123 19.43 -1.93 -3.99
CA THR A 123 20.13 -3.11 -4.51
C THR A 123 21.58 -2.81 -4.89
N THR A 124 21.85 -1.59 -5.30
CA THR A 124 23.20 -1.12 -5.66
C THR A 124 24.02 -0.74 -4.43
N ASN A 125 23.40 0.00 -3.48
CA ASN A 125 24.15 0.60 -2.38
C ASN A 125 24.25 -0.28 -1.13
N TYR A 126 23.35 -1.26 -0.93
CA TYR A 126 23.36 -2.12 0.24
C TYR A 126 23.81 -3.55 -0.07
N PRO A 127 24.68 -4.18 0.76
CA PRO A 127 25.03 -5.57 0.63
C PRO A 127 23.79 -6.48 0.65
N PRO A 128 23.70 -7.51 -0.20
CA PRO A 128 22.50 -8.36 -0.31
C PRO A 128 22.04 -8.97 1.01
N ASN A 129 22.97 -9.37 1.87
CA ASN A 129 22.69 -9.99 3.19
C ASN A 129 22.36 -8.99 4.30
N GLN A 130 22.43 -7.67 4.05
CA GLN A 130 22.18 -6.62 5.05
C GLN A 130 21.07 -5.65 4.64
N ARG A 131 20.46 -5.81 3.47
CA ARG A 131 19.39 -4.92 2.97
C ARG A 131 18.24 -4.78 3.97
N GLY A 132 17.79 -5.88 4.55
CA GLY A 132 16.73 -5.86 5.56
C GLY A 132 17.12 -5.07 6.81
N HIS A 133 18.37 -5.17 7.24
CA HIS A 133 18.90 -4.40 8.37
C HIS A 133 18.84 -2.89 8.12
N TYR A 134 19.33 -2.43 6.96
CA TYR A 134 19.33 -1.00 6.62
C TYR A 134 17.93 -0.43 6.34
N MET A 135 16.98 -1.25 5.85
CA MET A 135 15.60 -0.81 5.62
C MET A 135 14.74 -0.77 6.88
N LYS A 136 15.19 -1.36 7.99
CA LYS A 136 14.43 -1.44 9.25
C LYS A 136 14.12 -0.06 9.82
N TYR A 137 15.13 0.77 10.02
CA TYR A 137 14.98 2.11 10.60
C TYR A 137 14.16 3.07 9.74
N PRO A 138 14.38 3.19 8.42
CA PRO A 138 13.51 3.94 7.52
C PRO A 138 12.04 3.56 7.64
N ASN A 139 11.72 2.27 7.70
CA ASN A 139 10.33 1.81 7.84
C ASN A 139 9.69 2.21 9.19
N VAL A 140 10.45 2.12 10.28
CA VAL A 140 9.97 2.56 11.61
C VAL A 140 9.76 4.07 11.64
N LEU A 141 10.71 4.86 11.12
CA LEU A 141 10.58 6.31 11.06
C LEU A 141 9.38 6.76 10.23
N SER A 142 9.12 6.10 9.10
CA SER A 142 7.92 6.35 8.29
C SER A 142 6.64 6.08 9.08
N ALA A 143 6.57 4.99 9.83
CA ALA A 143 5.38 4.68 10.63
C ALA A 143 5.19 5.67 11.78
N VAL A 144 6.26 6.04 12.48
CA VAL A 144 6.20 7.05 13.56
C VAL A 144 5.71 8.39 13.03
N SER A 145 6.27 8.86 11.92
CA SER A 145 5.85 10.14 11.32
C SER A 145 4.41 10.09 10.79
N ALA A 146 3.96 8.95 10.25
CA ALA A 146 2.57 8.78 9.84
C ALA A 146 1.61 8.90 11.03
N ILE A 147 1.94 8.29 12.17
CA ILE A 147 1.15 8.39 13.41
C ILE A 147 1.09 9.85 13.90
N LEU A 148 2.25 10.51 13.96
CA LEU A 148 2.33 11.91 14.41
C LEU A 148 1.51 12.83 13.49
N PHE A 149 1.68 12.70 12.19
CA PHE A 149 0.94 13.52 11.23
C PHE A 149 -0.56 13.19 11.22
N GLY A 150 -0.91 11.92 11.37
CA GLY A 150 -2.30 11.49 11.52
C GLY A 150 -2.98 12.17 12.70
N PHE A 151 -2.31 12.21 13.87
CA PHE A 151 -2.84 12.84 15.06
C PHE A 151 -2.91 14.38 14.94
N ILE A 152 -1.83 15.02 14.50
CA ILE A 152 -1.76 16.49 14.37
C ILE A 152 -2.74 16.95 13.27
N GLY A 153 -2.71 16.33 12.09
CA GLY A 153 -3.60 16.66 10.98
C GLY A 153 -5.07 16.41 11.29
N GLY A 154 -5.37 15.32 12.03
CA GLY A 154 -6.72 15.05 12.53
C GLY A 154 -7.24 16.18 13.41
N LYS A 155 -6.48 16.63 14.42
CA LYS A 155 -6.82 17.77 15.26
C LYS A 155 -7.00 19.07 14.47
N PHE A 156 -6.16 19.29 13.45
CA PHE A 156 -6.24 20.46 12.60
C PHE A 156 -7.54 20.50 11.79
N LEU A 157 -7.96 19.33 11.28
CA LEU A 157 -9.24 19.16 10.56
C LEU A 157 -10.45 19.14 11.50
N ASP A 158 -10.29 18.74 12.75
CA ASP A 158 -11.37 18.84 13.78
C ASP A 158 -11.65 20.29 14.17
N ALA A 159 -10.62 21.14 14.19
CA ALA A 159 -10.77 22.56 14.46
C ALA A 159 -11.53 23.30 13.35
N ASN A 160 -11.22 23.02 12.10
CA ASN A 160 -11.95 23.47 10.91
C ASN A 160 -11.56 22.57 9.72
N ILE A 161 -12.54 21.98 9.05
CA ILE A 161 -12.31 21.12 7.90
C ILE A 161 -11.65 21.86 6.72
N GLU A 162 -11.84 23.18 6.58
CA GLU A 162 -11.18 24.01 5.57
C GLU A 162 -9.66 24.08 5.72
N ASN A 163 -9.14 23.73 6.88
CA ASN A 163 -7.71 23.58 7.12
C ASN A 163 -7.06 22.48 6.26
N TYR A 164 -7.87 21.71 5.49
CA TYR A 164 -7.34 20.74 4.53
C TYR A 164 -6.35 21.39 3.57
N THR A 165 -6.56 22.66 3.19
CA THR A 165 -5.65 23.39 2.33
C THR A 165 -4.25 23.46 2.93
N ILE A 166 -4.14 23.78 4.23
CA ILE A 166 -2.86 23.84 4.96
C ILE A 166 -2.24 22.42 5.04
N VAL A 167 -3.05 21.39 5.35
CA VAL A 167 -2.57 20.02 5.43
C VAL A 167 -1.96 19.57 4.09
N PHE A 168 -2.61 19.85 2.96
CA PHE A 168 -2.10 19.47 1.63
C PHE A 168 -0.92 20.36 1.17
N ILE A 169 -0.85 21.63 1.58
CA ILE A 169 0.35 22.47 1.38
C ILE A 169 1.54 21.89 2.16
N VAL A 170 1.35 21.51 3.42
CA VAL A 170 2.40 20.85 4.22
C VAL A 170 2.85 19.56 3.53
N MET A 171 1.93 18.73 3.02
CA MET A 171 2.28 17.54 2.25
C MET A 171 3.08 17.89 0.99
N ALA A 172 2.75 18.96 0.28
CA ALA A 172 3.50 19.41 -0.90
C ALA A 172 4.94 19.82 -0.53
N ILE A 173 5.10 20.60 0.54
CA ILE A 173 6.43 20.99 1.07
C ILE A 173 7.24 19.76 1.47
N VAL A 174 6.62 18.83 2.16
CA VAL A 174 7.24 17.56 2.59
C VAL A 174 7.66 16.71 1.39
N ALA A 175 6.82 16.62 0.35
CA ALA A 175 7.17 15.92 -0.87
C ALA A 175 8.35 16.59 -1.60
N PHE A 176 8.36 17.92 -1.67
CA PHE A 176 9.47 18.68 -2.26
C PHE A 176 10.78 18.44 -1.50
N ALA A 177 10.75 18.52 -0.15
CA ALA A 177 11.91 18.24 0.70
C ALA A 177 12.41 16.80 0.53
N ALA A 178 11.50 15.81 0.46
CA ALA A 178 11.87 14.41 0.19
C ALA A 178 12.55 14.26 -1.18
N GLY A 179 12.11 15.03 -2.20
CA GLY A 179 12.75 15.09 -3.51
C GLY A 179 14.18 15.62 -3.46
N LEU A 180 14.44 16.68 -2.68
CA LEU A 180 15.80 17.20 -2.49
C LEU A 180 16.71 16.18 -1.77
N ILE A 181 16.20 15.54 -0.74
CA ILE A 181 16.95 14.53 0.02
C ILE A 181 17.31 13.34 -0.85
N VAL A 182 16.34 12.77 -1.60
CA VAL A 182 16.59 11.60 -2.42
C VAL A 182 17.57 11.90 -3.56
N LYS A 183 17.56 13.12 -4.11
CA LYS A 183 18.54 13.57 -5.12
C LYS A 183 19.97 13.50 -4.62
N ALA A 184 20.20 13.68 -3.33
CA ALA A 184 21.53 13.63 -2.70
C ALA A 184 22.01 12.20 -2.42
N ILE A 185 21.18 11.17 -2.60
CA ILE A 185 21.56 9.77 -2.43
C ILE A 185 22.46 9.35 -3.61
N PRO A 186 23.64 8.77 -3.37
CA PRO A 186 24.49 8.23 -4.43
C PRO A 186 23.73 7.16 -5.23
N SER A 187 23.79 7.22 -6.55
CA SER A 187 23.11 6.23 -7.40
C SER A 187 23.76 6.15 -8.78
N GLU A 188 23.55 5.03 -9.45
CA GLU A 188 23.93 4.80 -10.83
C GLU A 188 22.79 5.13 -11.81
N PRO A 189 23.09 5.29 -13.11
CA PRO A 189 22.06 5.40 -14.14
C PRO A 189 21.19 4.15 -14.18
N PHE A 190 19.87 4.36 -14.29
CA PHE A 190 18.90 3.28 -14.38
C PHE A 190 19.08 2.46 -15.65
N SER A 191 19.25 1.13 -15.54
CA SER A 191 19.51 0.25 -16.69
C SER A 191 18.25 -0.44 -17.21
N ARG A 192 18.21 -0.67 -18.54
CA ARG A 192 17.13 -1.44 -19.21
C ARG A 192 17.21 -2.94 -18.95
N ASP A 193 18.39 -3.46 -18.64
CA ASP A 193 18.64 -4.90 -18.54
C ASP A 193 17.83 -5.55 -17.40
N ASN A 194 17.36 -4.75 -16.45
CA ASN A 194 16.58 -5.18 -15.29
C ASN A 194 15.04 -5.08 -15.50
N ILE A 195 14.58 -4.59 -16.67
CA ILE A 195 13.14 -4.41 -16.93
C ILE A 195 12.60 -5.64 -17.65
N GLY A 196 12.01 -6.59 -16.89
CA GLY A 196 11.29 -7.73 -17.46
C GLY A 196 10.03 -7.29 -18.23
N ASN A 197 9.73 -7.95 -19.35
CA ASN A 197 8.48 -7.70 -20.07
C ASN A 197 7.31 -8.44 -19.38
N PRO A 198 6.39 -7.75 -18.71
CA PRO A 198 5.29 -8.37 -17.97
C PRO A 198 4.31 -9.11 -18.89
N PHE A 199 4.17 -8.67 -20.14
CA PHE A 199 3.25 -9.30 -21.11
C PHE A 199 3.72 -10.68 -21.55
N GLN A 200 5.04 -10.89 -21.70
CA GLN A 200 5.59 -12.20 -22.05
C GLN A 200 5.41 -13.22 -20.92
N SER A 201 5.38 -12.76 -19.69
CA SER A 201 5.26 -13.63 -18.51
C SER A 201 3.83 -14.03 -18.18
N ILE A 202 2.80 -13.39 -18.76
CA ILE A 202 1.39 -13.63 -18.41
C ILE A 202 0.96 -15.10 -18.71
N SER A 203 1.58 -15.74 -19.71
CA SER A 203 1.32 -17.14 -20.04
C SER A 203 1.66 -18.12 -18.91
N LEU A 204 2.47 -17.70 -17.91
CA LEU A 204 2.80 -18.49 -16.73
C LEU A 204 1.57 -18.85 -15.90
N ILE A 205 0.51 -18.04 -15.93
CA ILE A 205 -0.74 -18.30 -15.23
C ILE A 205 -1.33 -19.67 -15.64
N TRP A 206 -1.25 -19.98 -16.93
CA TRP A 206 -1.79 -21.22 -17.49
C TRP A 206 -0.76 -22.35 -17.59
N LYS A 207 0.52 -22.02 -17.81
CA LYS A 207 1.60 -23.01 -17.92
C LYS A 207 1.99 -23.62 -16.59
N ASP A 208 1.91 -22.87 -15.50
CA ASP A 208 2.17 -23.35 -14.13
C ASP A 208 0.87 -23.33 -13.34
N LYS A 209 0.17 -24.46 -13.29
CA LYS A 209 -1.13 -24.60 -12.61
C LYS A 209 -1.07 -24.24 -11.12
N LEU A 210 0.01 -24.57 -10.42
CA LEU A 210 0.18 -24.21 -9.01
C LEU A 210 0.25 -22.69 -8.84
N PHE A 211 1.10 -22.03 -9.64
CA PHE A 211 1.22 -20.59 -9.64
C PHE A 211 -0.11 -19.90 -9.95
N GLY A 212 -0.76 -20.32 -11.06
CA GLY A 212 -2.02 -19.73 -11.49
C GLY A 212 -3.13 -19.85 -10.44
N SER A 213 -3.27 -21.01 -9.81
CA SER A 213 -4.26 -21.23 -8.74
C SER A 213 -3.97 -20.44 -7.47
N MET A 214 -2.72 -20.42 -7.02
CA MET A 214 -2.32 -19.59 -5.87
C MET A 214 -2.50 -18.10 -6.18
N LEU A 215 -2.19 -17.68 -7.40
CA LEU A 215 -2.41 -16.30 -7.84
C LEU A 215 -3.90 -15.96 -7.88
N GLY A 216 -4.77 -16.89 -8.31
CA GLY A 216 -6.22 -16.76 -8.22
C GLY A 216 -6.71 -16.54 -6.78
N ALA A 217 -6.20 -17.34 -5.83
CA ALA A 217 -6.50 -17.16 -4.42
C ALA A 217 -6.04 -15.79 -3.89
N TRP A 218 -4.87 -15.30 -4.32
CA TRP A 218 -4.38 -13.95 -4.03
C TRP A 218 -5.30 -12.86 -4.60
N MET A 219 -5.82 -13.06 -5.81
CA MET A 219 -6.73 -12.10 -6.44
C MET A 219 -8.02 -11.98 -5.64
N ILE A 220 -8.64 -13.10 -5.29
CA ILE A 220 -9.89 -13.16 -4.53
C ILE A 220 -9.72 -12.52 -3.14
N LEU A 221 -8.64 -12.86 -2.41
CA LEU A 221 -8.32 -12.21 -1.14
C LEU A 221 -8.24 -10.68 -1.30
N GLY A 222 -7.50 -10.25 -2.32
CA GLY A 222 -7.28 -8.83 -2.54
C GLY A 222 -8.54 -8.08 -2.92
N ILE A 223 -9.42 -8.66 -3.72
CA ILE A 223 -10.73 -8.07 -4.03
C ILE A 223 -11.53 -7.95 -2.74
N GLY A 224 -11.66 -9.02 -1.94
CA GLY A 224 -12.40 -9.03 -0.68
C GLY A 224 -11.93 -7.96 0.31
N ASN A 225 -10.61 -7.74 0.42
CA ASN A 225 -10.08 -6.69 1.30
C ASN A 225 -10.28 -5.28 0.70
N LEU A 226 -10.07 -5.11 -0.61
CA LEU A 226 -10.06 -3.80 -1.26
C LEU A 226 -11.47 -3.21 -1.49
N ILE A 227 -12.52 -4.04 -1.58
CA ILE A 227 -13.90 -3.55 -1.59
C ILE A 227 -14.28 -2.94 -0.23
N CYS A 228 -13.74 -3.48 0.88
CA CYS A 228 -14.05 -3.02 2.23
C CYS A 228 -13.19 -1.83 2.67
N LEU A 229 -11.98 -1.68 2.12
CA LEU A 229 -11.00 -0.71 2.62
C LEU A 229 -11.49 0.75 2.56
N PRO A 230 -11.99 1.28 1.43
CA PRO A 230 -12.51 2.64 1.37
C PRO A 230 -13.82 2.81 2.17
N ILE A 231 -14.61 1.75 2.30
CA ILE A 231 -15.88 1.78 3.02
C ILE A 231 -15.68 1.96 4.53
N ARG A 232 -14.51 1.61 5.07
CA ARG A 232 -14.15 1.93 6.46
C ARG A 232 -14.12 3.43 6.71
N TYR A 233 -13.67 4.23 5.74
CA TYR A 233 -13.69 5.69 5.86
C TYR A 233 -15.12 6.24 5.80
N GLU A 234 -15.96 5.71 4.91
CA GLU A 234 -17.40 6.04 4.90
C GLU A 234 -18.06 5.72 6.23
N TYR A 235 -17.83 4.52 6.76
CA TYR A 235 -18.41 4.08 8.04
C TYR A 235 -17.99 4.93 9.23
N LEU A 236 -16.76 5.45 9.24
CA LEU A 236 -16.25 6.30 10.32
C LEU A 236 -16.60 7.78 10.14
N ALA A 237 -16.65 8.28 8.89
CA ALA A 237 -16.67 9.71 8.60
C ALA A 237 -18.01 10.23 8.08
N ASN A 238 -18.88 9.36 7.51
CA ASN A 238 -20.09 9.76 6.86
C ASN A 238 -21.32 9.36 7.70
N PRO A 239 -22.14 10.34 8.20
CA PRO A 239 -23.31 10.04 9.01
C PRO A 239 -24.38 9.22 8.27
N GLU A 240 -24.40 9.24 6.92
CA GLU A 240 -25.32 8.42 6.13
C GLU A 240 -25.05 6.92 6.29
N TYR A 241 -23.77 6.53 6.49
CA TYR A 241 -23.36 5.12 6.50
C TYR A 241 -22.89 4.62 7.86
N GLY A 242 -22.65 5.50 8.85
CA GLY A 242 -22.10 5.05 10.13
C GLY A 242 -21.98 6.11 11.22
N LEU A 243 -20.80 6.20 11.84
CA LEU A 243 -20.60 6.74 13.19
C LEU A 243 -20.37 8.26 13.25
N ASP A 244 -19.92 8.88 12.17
CA ASP A 244 -19.53 10.30 12.13
C ASP A 244 -18.60 10.74 13.29
N ILE A 245 -17.58 9.95 13.59
CA ILE A 245 -16.59 10.27 14.63
C ILE A 245 -15.62 11.35 14.16
N ASN A 246 -14.95 12.04 15.09
CA ASN A 246 -14.03 13.12 14.74
C ASN A 246 -12.79 12.64 13.94
N ASN A 247 -12.13 13.56 13.22
CA ASN A 247 -11.04 13.24 12.30
C ASN A 247 -9.80 12.69 13.03
N THR A 248 -9.56 13.13 14.28
CA THR A 248 -8.50 12.61 15.13
C THR A 248 -8.73 11.13 15.45
N GLN A 249 -9.96 10.75 15.80
CA GLN A 249 -10.33 9.36 16.08
C GLN A 249 -10.21 8.50 14.82
N ILE A 250 -10.63 9.01 13.65
CA ILE A 250 -10.43 8.32 12.36
C ILE A 250 -8.94 8.07 12.11
N ALA A 251 -8.08 9.07 12.31
CA ALA A 251 -6.64 8.92 12.14
C ALA A 251 -6.03 7.91 13.13
N LEU A 252 -6.47 7.91 14.39
CA LEU A 252 -6.02 6.92 15.37
C LEU A 252 -6.40 5.49 14.94
N ILE A 253 -7.65 5.27 14.52
CA ILE A 253 -8.16 3.97 14.12
C ILE A 253 -7.54 3.49 12.81
N MET A 254 -7.41 4.37 11.81
CA MET A 254 -7.00 3.98 10.47
C MET A 254 -5.48 4.05 10.22
N ILE A 255 -4.73 4.80 11.03
CA ILE A 255 -3.28 4.97 10.88
C ILE A 255 -2.53 4.43 12.10
N ALA A 256 -2.79 4.97 13.29
CA ALA A 256 -1.93 4.72 14.45
C ALA A 256 -2.02 3.26 14.91
N ILE A 257 -3.21 2.76 15.16
CA ILE A 257 -3.43 1.39 15.66
C ILE A 257 -2.87 0.35 14.67
N PRO A 258 -3.22 0.37 13.37
CA PRO A 258 -2.66 -0.62 12.44
C PRO A 258 -1.16 -0.46 12.21
N ALA A 259 -0.59 0.75 12.29
CA ALA A 259 0.85 0.94 12.16
C ALA A 259 1.63 0.30 13.31
N VAL A 260 1.18 0.50 14.55
CA VAL A 260 1.78 -0.14 15.74
C VAL A 260 1.65 -1.67 15.65
N ALA A 261 0.45 -2.18 15.39
CA ALA A 261 0.21 -3.61 15.27
C ALA A 261 1.04 -4.26 14.15
N LYS A 262 1.20 -3.57 13.01
CA LYS A 262 2.04 -3.99 11.88
C LYS A 262 3.52 -4.11 12.30
N ILE A 263 4.06 -3.08 12.97
CA ILE A 263 5.46 -3.09 13.41
C ILE A 263 5.71 -4.26 14.36
N LEU A 264 4.89 -4.40 15.39
CA LEU A 264 5.04 -5.45 16.40
C LEU A 264 4.90 -6.87 15.80
N SER A 265 3.95 -7.05 14.91
CA SER A 265 3.68 -8.37 14.31
C SER A 265 4.68 -8.78 13.22
N THR A 266 5.37 -7.83 12.57
CA THR A 266 6.31 -8.14 11.48
C THR A 266 7.42 -9.10 11.92
N PHE A 267 7.94 -8.94 13.14
CA PHE A 267 8.98 -9.84 13.68
C PHE A 267 8.45 -11.25 13.89
N LEU A 268 7.22 -11.38 14.39
CA LEU A 268 6.56 -12.68 14.57
C LEU A 268 6.34 -13.36 13.20
N TRP A 269 5.83 -12.63 12.23
CA TRP A 269 5.56 -13.16 10.89
C TRP A 269 6.82 -13.62 10.16
N ALA A 270 7.94 -12.91 10.31
CA ALA A 270 9.22 -13.31 9.73
C ALA A 270 9.64 -14.69 10.28
N ASN A 271 9.60 -14.88 11.60
CA ASN A 271 9.92 -16.15 12.23
C ASN A 271 8.97 -17.27 11.80
N LEU A 272 7.67 -16.99 11.69
CA LEU A 272 6.68 -18.00 11.29
C LEU A 272 6.85 -18.38 9.80
N PHE A 273 7.19 -17.43 8.94
CA PHE A 273 7.45 -17.67 7.51
C PHE A 273 8.63 -18.61 7.28
N ASP A 274 9.66 -18.51 8.13
CA ASP A 274 10.84 -19.36 8.02
C ASP A 274 10.61 -20.77 8.61
N LYS A 275 9.83 -20.87 9.68
CA LYS A 275 9.65 -22.13 10.46
C LYS A 275 8.48 -22.98 9.99
N LEU A 276 7.43 -22.39 9.45
CA LEU A 276 6.20 -23.09 9.09
C LEU A 276 6.03 -23.23 7.58
N LYS A 277 5.16 -24.16 7.16
CA LYS A 277 4.77 -24.30 5.75
C LYS A 277 4.12 -23.01 5.26
N LEU A 278 4.46 -22.61 4.03
CA LEU A 278 3.96 -21.38 3.40
C LEU A 278 2.43 -21.22 3.50
N ILE A 279 1.67 -22.27 3.18
CA ILE A 279 0.20 -22.20 3.18
C ILE A 279 -0.35 -22.02 4.59
N THR A 280 0.19 -22.75 5.59
CA THR A 280 -0.24 -22.61 6.99
C THR A 280 -0.06 -21.19 7.49
N THR A 281 1.13 -20.61 7.28
CA THR A 281 1.45 -19.26 7.73
C THR A 281 0.62 -18.24 6.95
N ARG A 282 0.43 -18.48 5.65
CA ARG A 282 -0.39 -17.61 4.80
C ARG A 282 -1.86 -17.59 5.23
N ASN A 283 -2.45 -18.76 5.50
CA ASN A 283 -3.83 -18.86 5.96
C ASN A 283 -4.01 -18.24 7.35
N LEU A 284 -3.04 -18.43 8.26
CA LEU A 284 -3.06 -17.74 9.55
C LEU A 284 -3.12 -16.21 9.37
N ASN A 285 -2.32 -15.66 8.44
CA ASN A 285 -2.37 -14.24 8.11
C ASN A 285 -3.72 -13.81 7.50
N ASN A 286 -4.32 -14.66 6.65
CA ASN A 286 -5.61 -14.36 6.02
C ASN A 286 -6.75 -14.34 7.03
N TRP A 287 -6.69 -15.13 8.11
CA TRP A 287 -7.66 -15.06 9.21
C TRP A 287 -7.66 -13.69 9.89
N PHE A 288 -6.49 -13.03 10.04
CA PHE A 288 -6.45 -11.66 10.55
C PHE A 288 -7.08 -10.65 9.59
N PHE A 289 -6.96 -10.83 8.26
CA PHE A 289 -7.72 -10.02 7.30
C PHE A 289 -9.22 -10.23 7.45
N LEU A 290 -9.66 -11.49 7.57
CA LEU A 290 -11.08 -11.82 7.76
C LEU A 290 -11.64 -11.20 9.04
N LEU A 291 -10.98 -11.42 10.18
CA LEU A 291 -11.38 -10.83 11.47
C LEU A 291 -11.43 -9.31 11.41
N SER A 292 -10.45 -8.69 10.76
CA SER A 292 -10.41 -7.25 10.57
C SER A 292 -11.63 -6.71 9.81
N VAL A 293 -12.12 -7.43 8.79
CA VAL A 293 -13.30 -7.00 8.03
C VAL A 293 -14.57 -7.22 8.85
N ILE A 294 -14.75 -8.40 9.43
CA ILE A 294 -15.94 -8.73 10.20
C ILE A 294 -16.12 -7.79 11.40
N LEU A 295 -15.09 -7.70 12.26
CA LEU A 295 -15.18 -6.93 13.50
C LEU A 295 -15.35 -5.43 13.26
N PHE A 296 -14.87 -4.90 12.11
CA PHE A 296 -14.95 -3.47 11.83
C PHE A 296 -16.38 -2.97 11.60
N PHE A 297 -17.22 -3.78 10.99
CA PHE A 297 -18.59 -3.40 10.61
C PHE A 297 -19.67 -4.12 11.44
N LEU A 298 -19.28 -4.90 12.43
CA LEU A 298 -20.21 -5.68 13.25
C LEU A 298 -20.89 -4.83 14.33
N SER A 299 -20.27 -3.71 14.74
CA SER A 299 -20.73 -2.94 15.90
C SER A 299 -20.20 -1.49 15.82
N ASP A 300 -20.97 -0.59 16.40
CA ASP A 300 -20.60 0.84 16.55
C ASP A 300 -19.61 1.09 17.70
N ASN A 301 -19.18 0.03 18.39
CA ASN A 301 -18.25 0.13 19.50
C ASN A 301 -16.82 0.42 19.01
N LEU A 302 -16.29 1.60 19.32
CA LEU A 302 -14.94 2.03 18.92
C LEU A 302 -13.81 1.12 19.42
N ILE A 303 -14.01 0.40 20.54
CA ILE A 303 -13.03 -0.57 21.03
C ILE A 303 -12.97 -1.75 20.06
N LEU A 304 -14.10 -2.29 19.64
CA LEU A 304 -14.18 -3.40 18.71
C LEU A 304 -13.59 -3.01 17.33
N ILE A 305 -13.93 -1.81 16.85
CA ILE A 305 -13.37 -1.23 15.62
C ILE A 305 -11.85 -1.07 15.73
N SER A 306 -11.34 -0.65 16.90
CA SER A 306 -9.91 -0.53 17.17
C SER A 306 -9.21 -1.89 17.15
N ILE A 307 -9.84 -2.93 17.70
CA ILE A 307 -9.34 -4.32 17.63
C ILE A 307 -9.33 -4.79 16.16
N ALA A 308 -10.38 -4.50 15.40
CA ALA A 308 -10.43 -4.81 13.97
C ALA A 308 -9.28 -4.14 13.19
N SER A 309 -8.98 -2.87 13.50
CA SER A 309 -7.87 -2.14 12.93
C SER A 309 -6.50 -2.70 13.34
N ALA A 310 -6.36 -3.17 14.58
CA ALA A 310 -5.17 -3.90 15.02
C ALA A 310 -5.00 -5.22 14.24
N CYS A 311 -6.08 -5.99 14.03
CA CYS A 311 -6.07 -7.17 13.18
C CYS A 311 -5.64 -6.85 11.74
N GLN A 312 -6.09 -5.73 11.18
CA GLN A 312 -5.63 -5.24 9.87
C GLN A 312 -4.12 -4.97 9.89
N GLY A 313 -3.62 -4.31 10.93
CA GLY A 313 -2.19 -4.05 11.11
C GLY A 313 -1.37 -5.34 11.18
N ILE A 314 -1.81 -6.32 11.98
CA ILE A 314 -1.19 -7.64 12.08
C ILE A 314 -1.14 -8.31 10.70
N ALA A 315 -2.27 -8.31 9.98
CA ALA A 315 -2.37 -8.89 8.64
C ALA A 315 -1.44 -8.19 7.63
N LEU A 316 -1.32 -6.86 7.69
CA LEU A 316 -0.40 -6.10 6.83
C LEU A 316 1.07 -6.37 7.14
N GLY A 317 1.42 -6.64 8.42
CA GLY A 317 2.76 -7.04 8.82
C GLY A 317 3.22 -8.34 8.13
N GLY A 318 2.38 -9.38 8.19
CA GLY A 318 2.61 -10.63 7.47
C GLY A 318 2.44 -10.49 5.97
N GLY A 319 1.40 -9.76 5.54
CA GLY A 319 1.10 -9.54 4.14
C GLY A 319 2.28 -9.01 3.34
N LYS A 320 3.07 -8.08 3.90
CA LYS A 320 4.27 -7.54 3.24
C LYS A 320 5.33 -8.62 3.00
N ILE A 321 5.53 -9.53 3.95
CA ILE A 321 6.49 -10.65 3.83
C ILE A 321 6.00 -11.63 2.77
N PHE A 322 4.76 -12.08 2.89
CA PHE A 322 4.18 -13.05 1.94
C PHE A 322 4.14 -12.48 0.53
N TRP A 323 3.71 -11.23 0.35
CA TRP A 323 3.60 -10.59 -0.95
C TRP A 323 4.93 -10.57 -1.71
N ASN A 324 6.04 -10.33 -1.00
CA ASN A 324 7.37 -10.28 -1.62
C ASN A 324 8.02 -11.65 -1.82
N LEU A 325 7.75 -12.62 -0.95
CA LEU A 325 8.55 -13.84 -0.86
C LEU A 325 7.85 -15.13 -1.31
N TRP A 326 6.51 -15.16 -1.43
CA TRP A 326 5.79 -16.40 -1.74
C TRP A 326 6.24 -17.04 -3.07
N VAL A 327 6.54 -16.22 -4.06
CA VAL A 327 7.01 -16.70 -5.37
C VAL A 327 8.35 -17.42 -5.27
N THR A 328 9.22 -17.02 -4.34
CA THR A 328 10.53 -17.65 -4.13
C THR A 328 10.39 -19.09 -3.62
N LYS A 329 9.26 -19.44 -3.03
CA LYS A 329 8.95 -20.79 -2.56
C LYS A 329 8.44 -21.74 -3.65
N ILE A 330 8.07 -21.22 -4.85
CA ILE A 330 7.50 -22.02 -5.94
C ILE A 330 8.28 -21.91 -7.25
N ALA A 331 8.99 -20.82 -7.47
CA ALA A 331 9.74 -20.57 -8.71
C ALA A 331 11.25 -20.76 -8.50
N SER A 332 11.94 -21.26 -9.53
CA SER A 332 13.40 -21.26 -9.53
C SER A 332 13.95 -19.84 -9.54
N ALA A 333 15.11 -19.61 -8.94
CA ALA A 333 15.73 -18.28 -8.78
C ALA A 333 15.75 -17.45 -10.09
N LYS A 334 16.02 -18.09 -11.23
CA LYS A 334 16.04 -17.45 -12.56
C LYS A 334 14.68 -16.96 -13.04
N LYS A 335 13.56 -17.49 -12.51
CA LYS A 335 12.19 -17.20 -12.95
C LYS A 335 11.41 -16.32 -11.96
N VAL A 336 11.92 -16.06 -10.76
CA VAL A 336 11.23 -15.28 -9.72
C VAL A 336 10.75 -13.93 -10.25
N SER A 337 11.59 -13.18 -10.96
CA SER A 337 11.25 -11.88 -11.53
C SER A 337 10.04 -11.95 -12.48
N SER A 338 9.98 -12.96 -13.35
CA SER A 338 8.87 -13.16 -14.29
C SER A 338 7.56 -13.48 -13.57
N TYR A 339 7.60 -14.33 -12.54
CA TYR A 339 6.42 -14.66 -11.73
C TYR A 339 5.92 -13.46 -10.93
N MET A 340 6.86 -12.69 -10.34
CA MET A 340 6.52 -11.47 -9.59
C MET A 340 5.94 -10.38 -10.48
N SER A 341 6.40 -10.23 -11.72
CA SER A 341 5.86 -9.24 -12.65
C SER A 341 4.37 -9.51 -12.96
N VAL A 342 3.99 -10.79 -13.13
CA VAL A 342 2.60 -11.19 -13.31
C VAL A 342 1.77 -10.90 -12.05
N HIS A 343 2.30 -11.25 -10.87
CA HIS A 343 1.63 -10.97 -9.60
C HIS A 343 1.38 -9.47 -9.40
N MET A 344 2.38 -8.64 -9.69
CA MET A 344 2.24 -7.17 -9.59
C MET A 344 1.22 -6.60 -10.57
N ALA A 345 1.25 -7.05 -11.83
CA ALA A 345 0.30 -6.59 -12.84
C ALA A 345 -1.16 -6.90 -12.44
N LEU A 346 -1.44 -8.14 -12.00
CA LEU A 346 -2.76 -8.51 -11.53
C LEU A 346 -3.16 -7.80 -10.23
N THR A 347 -2.19 -7.50 -9.34
CA THR A 347 -2.45 -6.67 -8.16
C THR A 347 -2.89 -5.27 -8.56
N GLY A 348 -2.26 -4.67 -9.57
CA GLY A 348 -2.68 -3.39 -10.14
C GLY A 348 -4.10 -3.46 -10.72
N ILE A 349 -4.39 -4.48 -11.54
CA ILE A 349 -5.72 -4.66 -12.15
C ILE A 349 -6.79 -4.75 -11.06
N ARG A 350 -6.69 -5.70 -10.11
CA ARG A 350 -7.70 -5.85 -9.06
C ARG A 350 -7.89 -4.58 -8.22
N GLY A 351 -6.80 -3.91 -7.92
CA GLY A 351 -6.84 -2.68 -7.11
C GLY A 351 -7.46 -1.50 -7.85
N SER A 352 -7.42 -1.50 -9.17
CA SER A 352 -8.03 -0.46 -9.98
C SER A 352 -9.55 -0.55 -10.03
N PHE A 353 -10.14 -1.74 -9.95
CA PHE A 353 -11.60 -1.88 -10.02
C PHE A 353 -12.28 -2.23 -8.69
N ALA A 354 -11.59 -2.88 -7.74
CA ALA A 354 -12.22 -3.34 -6.50
C ALA A 354 -12.86 -2.21 -5.66
N PRO A 355 -12.29 -1.01 -5.53
CA PRO A 355 -12.93 0.09 -4.83
C PRO A 355 -14.28 0.50 -5.47
N PHE A 356 -14.38 0.51 -6.80
CA PHE A 356 -15.64 0.79 -7.49
C PHE A 356 -16.71 -0.25 -7.19
N LEU A 357 -16.33 -1.52 -7.16
CA LEU A 357 -17.23 -2.60 -6.76
C LEU A 357 -17.70 -2.42 -5.30
N GLY A 358 -16.79 -2.04 -4.39
CA GLY A 358 -17.13 -1.77 -3.00
C GLY A 358 -18.19 -0.65 -2.86
N TYR A 359 -17.98 0.46 -3.54
CA TYR A 359 -18.95 1.57 -3.53
C TYR A 359 -20.25 1.22 -4.25
N ALA A 360 -20.23 0.47 -5.35
CA ALA A 360 -21.42 0.02 -6.03
C ALA A 360 -22.32 -0.85 -5.12
N ILE A 361 -21.70 -1.74 -4.34
CA ILE A 361 -22.42 -2.54 -3.33
C ILE A 361 -22.94 -1.64 -2.20
N LEU A 362 -22.13 -0.68 -1.72
CA LEU A 362 -22.51 0.22 -0.64
C LEU A 362 -23.78 1.02 -0.98
N VAL A 363 -23.82 1.65 -2.15
CA VAL A 363 -24.95 2.48 -2.60
C VAL A 363 -26.26 1.67 -2.71
N SER A 364 -26.18 0.40 -3.08
CA SER A 364 -27.34 -0.48 -3.22
C SER A 364 -27.72 -1.22 -1.94
N SER A 365 -26.91 -1.08 -0.85
CA SER A 365 -27.13 -1.88 0.35
C SER A 365 -26.62 -1.18 1.63
N SER A 366 -25.60 -1.73 2.31
CA SER A 366 -25.06 -1.19 3.55
C SER A 366 -23.57 -1.52 3.72
N PRO A 367 -22.83 -0.84 4.60
CA PRO A 367 -21.45 -1.21 4.95
C PRO A 367 -21.31 -2.66 5.41
N LEU A 368 -22.30 -3.17 6.15
CA LEU A 368 -22.33 -4.56 6.61
C LEU A 368 -22.43 -5.55 5.44
N THR A 369 -23.22 -5.24 4.41
CA THR A 369 -23.31 -6.08 3.21
C THR A 369 -21.97 -6.15 2.48
N VAL A 370 -21.29 -5.02 2.33
CA VAL A 370 -19.93 -4.98 1.75
C VAL A 370 -18.98 -5.86 2.56
N ALA A 371 -19.05 -5.78 3.90
CA ALA A 371 -18.23 -6.59 4.80
C ALA A 371 -18.53 -8.09 4.69
N ILE A 372 -19.80 -8.49 4.57
CA ILE A 372 -20.18 -9.90 4.38
C ILE A 372 -19.62 -10.42 3.07
N ILE A 373 -19.80 -9.70 1.95
CA ILE A 373 -19.27 -10.10 0.64
C ILE A 373 -17.73 -10.16 0.69
N GLY A 374 -17.08 -9.15 1.25
CA GLY A 374 -15.63 -9.14 1.42
C GLY A 374 -15.13 -10.31 2.26
N SER A 375 -15.81 -10.62 3.35
CA SER A 375 -15.49 -11.75 4.22
C SER A 375 -15.65 -13.10 3.53
N LEU A 376 -16.71 -13.29 2.75
CA LEU A 376 -16.92 -14.51 1.96
C LEU A 376 -15.81 -14.70 0.90
N LEU A 377 -15.38 -13.63 0.24
CA LEU A 377 -14.25 -13.67 -0.70
C LEU A 377 -12.94 -14.02 0.01
N ILE A 378 -12.67 -13.43 1.17
CA ILE A 378 -11.47 -13.75 1.96
C ILE A 378 -11.51 -15.21 2.43
N LEU A 379 -12.65 -15.69 2.93
CA LEU A 379 -12.84 -17.08 3.35
C LEU A 379 -12.63 -18.05 2.17
N ASN A 380 -13.21 -17.75 1.00
CA ASN A 380 -12.98 -18.55 -0.21
C ASN A 380 -11.49 -18.61 -0.57
N SER A 381 -10.77 -17.49 -0.48
CA SER A 381 -9.31 -17.49 -0.68
C SER A 381 -8.58 -18.40 0.31
N ILE A 382 -8.97 -18.40 1.59
CA ILE A 382 -8.38 -19.31 2.61
C ILE A 382 -8.58 -20.76 2.20
N LEU A 383 -9.80 -21.12 1.79
CA LEU A 383 -10.12 -22.48 1.35
C LEU A 383 -9.33 -22.88 0.08
N MET A 384 -9.21 -21.96 -0.89
CA MET A 384 -8.39 -22.19 -2.09
C MET A 384 -6.91 -22.43 -1.75
N PHE A 385 -6.33 -21.67 -0.83
CA PHE A 385 -4.95 -21.91 -0.38
C PHE A 385 -4.82 -23.25 0.35
N GLU A 386 -5.78 -23.62 1.19
CA GLU A 386 -5.72 -24.87 1.96
C GLU A 386 -5.64 -26.11 1.08
N GLN A 387 -6.25 -26.10 -0.13
CA GLN A 387 -6.16 -27.19 -1.10
C GLN A 387 -4.71 -27.52 -1.52
N TYR A 388 -3.79 -26.54 -1.41
CA TYR A 388 -2.39 -26.68 -1.81
C TYR A 388 -1.44 -26.94 -0.64
N LYS A 389 -1.93 -27.09 0.61
CA LYS A 389 -1.13 -27.25 1.83
C LYS A 389 -0.12 -28.39 1.77
N ASN A 390 -0.49 -29.47 1.11
CA ASN A 390 0.34 -30.69 0.98
C ASN A 390 0.92 -30.87 -0.44
N HIS A 391 0.90 -29.81 -1.27
CA HIS A 391 1.47 -29.89 -2.62
C HIS A 391 2.98 -30.13 -2.57
N PRO A 392 3.56 -31.10 -3.34
CA PRO A 392 4.98 -31.49 -3.25
C PRO A 392 5.98 -30.33 -3.37
N ARG A 393 5.71 -29.37 -4.26
CA ARG A 393 6.59 -28.19 -4.42
C ARG A 393 6.59 -27.26 -3.20
N LEU A 394 5.62 -27.37 -2.29
CA LEU A 394 5.50 -26.55 -1.08
C LEU A 394 5.91 -27.32 0.17
N ALA A 395 6.02 -28.65 0.08
CA ALA A 395 6.41 -29.54 1.19
C ALA A 395 7.92 -29.54 1.44
N ASN A 396 8.74 -29.35 0.39
CA ASN A 396 10.20 -29.50 0.42
C ASN A 396 10.97 -28.24 0.88
N ASN A 397 10.32 -27.24 1.45
CA ASN A 397 10.97 -25.99 1.88
C ASN A 397 11.28 -25.94 3.38
N GLY A 398 11.57 -27.06 3.98
CA GLY A 398 11.90 -27.23 5.41
C GLY A 398 13.24 -27.94 5.67
N ASN A 399 14.17 -27.98 4.69
CA ASN A 399 15.57 -28.40 4.91
C ASN A 399 16.52 -27.39 4.28
#